data_d025c48940cd1bc0d99abf19d352fe85
#
_entry.id   d025c48940cd1bc0d99abf19d352fe85
#
_cell.length_a   1.000
_cell.length_b   1.000
_cell.length_c   1.000
_cell.angle_alpha   90.00
_cell.angle_beta   90.00
_cell.angle_gamma   90.00
#
_symmetry.space_group_name_H-M   'P 1'
#
loop_
_entity.id
_entity.type
_entity.pdbx_description
1 polymer ?
#
loop_
_entity_poly.entity_id
_entity_poly.type
_entity_poly.pdbx_seq_one_letter_code
_entity_poly.pdbx_strand_id
1 'polypeptide(L)'
;MSLSRYRYDKIAHRLKQANEAPTGVIASVMFILKRQDVEISSVQHPKRDQQVPILTYQGQTFRLISMFNAAQEEDAKAFWRDLTDNQGKACVLLEEPDRYSVWGKIRLEQFTNEADHETTLNPAYVKGALLMLQAVFIDIEDLLGNRQAGLFQKDISEVFKQWRFPQADTPDAVKYLITVDPLNAASLPAWQEHHLRTLLQELHRIGKSYFGNTSFAQRSIDALQDLPSSEQSQVSTWLNQSPLGKLWR
;
A
#
# COMPACT_ATOMS: atom_id res chain seq x y z
N MET A 1 -38.40 2.13 -48.15
CA MET A 1 -37.61 2.42 -46.94
C MET A 1 -37.04 1.13 -46.38
N SER A 2 -35.70 0.99 -46.38
CA SER A 2 -35.00 -0.31 -46.22
C SER A 2 -34.91 -0.68 -44.74
N LEU A 3 -35.24 -1.95 -44.43
CA LEU A 3 -35.10 -2.62 -43.12
C LEU A 3 -33.71 -2.53 -42.48
N SER A 4 -32.69 -2.20 -43.29
CA SER A 4 -31.31 -2.03 -42.85
C SER A 4 -31.08 -0.75 -42.05
N ARG A 5 -31.78 0.35 -42.35
CA ARG A 5 -31.66 1.62 -41.60
C ARG A 5 -32.27 1.54 -40.18
N TYR A 6 -33.38 0.79 -40.07
CA TYR A 6 -34.05 0.63 -38.76
C TYR A 6 -33.24 -0.19 -37.75
N ARG A 7 -32.39 -1.12 -38.23
CA ARG A 7 -31.46 -1.86 -37.36
C ARG A 7 -30.27 -1.02 -36.90
N TYR A 8 -29.74 -0.15 -37.76
CA TYR A 8 -28.63 0.72 -37.41
C TYR A 8 -28.98 1.78 -36.36
N ASP A 9 -30.15 2.39 -36.48
CA ASP A 9 -30.64 3.39 -35.54
C ASP A 9 -30.91 2.80 -34.14
N LYS A 10 -31.40 1.56 -34.08
CA LYS A 10 -31.64 0.88 -32.78
C LYS A 10 -30.38 0.46 -32.08
N ILE A 11 -29.31 0.15 -32.81
CA ILE A 11 -27.98 -0.16 -32.26
C ILE A 11 -27.28 1.13 -31.81
N ALA A 12 -27.38 2.19 -32.61
CA ALA A 12 -26.83 3.49 -32.27
C ALA A 12 -27.48 4.11 -31.03
N HIS A 13 -28.80 3.93 -30.85
CA HIS A 13 -29.55 4.40 -29.69
C HIS A 13 -29.17 3.61 -28.42
N ARG A 14 -28.91 2.30 -28.51
CA ARG A 14 -28.42 1.49 -27.38
C ARG A 14 -26.98 1.82 -26.98
N LEU A 15 -26.13 2.14 -27.96
CA LEU A 15 -24.75 2.56 -27.69
C LEU A 15 -24.68 3.97 -27.08
N LYS A 16 -25.63 4.86 -27.41
CA LYS A 16 -25.70 6.20 -26.81
C LYS A 16 -26.21 6.17 -25.37
N GLN A 17 -27.15 5.29 -25.03
CA GLN A 17 -27.62 5.10 -23.65
C GLN A 17 -26.60 4.40 -22.75
N ALA A 18 -25.65 3.67 -23.31
CA ALA A 18 -24.56 3.05 -22.55
C ALA A 18 -23.42 4.02 -22.19
N ASN A 19 -23.39 5.21 -22.80
CA ASN A 19 -22.31 6.19 -22.62
C ASN A 19 -22.70 7.39 -21.72
N GLU A 20 -23.93 7.41 -21.18
CA GLU A 20 -24.39 8.40 -20.21
C GLU A 20 -24.63 7.75 -18.84
N ALA A 21 -23.61 7.08 -18.29
CA ALA A 21 -23.60 6.71 -16.89
C ALA A 21 -22.83 7.78 -16.09
N PRO A 22 -23.38 8.29 -14.96
CA PRO A 22 -22.74 9.35 -14.21
C PRO A 22 -21.43 8.88 -13.60
N THR A 23 -20.44 9.73 -13.72
CA THR A 23 -19.13 9.61 -13.08
C THR A 23 -19.30 9.54 -11.56
N GLY A 24 -19.05 8.38 -10.98
CA GLY A 24 -18.96 8.26 -9.53
C GLY A 24 -19.93 7.27 -8.89
N VAL A 25 -19.71 6.01 -9.09
CA VAL A 25 -19.79 4.87 -8.15
C VAL A 25 -19.29 3.68 -8.95
N ILE A 26 -18.14 3.15 -8.65
CA ILE A 26 -17.69 1.86 -9.19
C ILE A 26 -18.62 0.83 -8.53
N ALA A 27 -19.73 0.51 -9.18
CA ALA A 27 -20.51 -0.67 -8.83
C ALA A 27 -19.55 -1.86 -8.98
N SER A 28 -19.24 -2.49 -7.87
CA SER A 28 -18.46 -3.73 -7.81
C SER A 28 -19.27 -4.78 -8.57
N VAL A 29 -18.95 -4.96 -9.87
CA VAL A 29 -19.62 -5.96 -10.70
C VAL A 29 -19.06 -7.30 -10.29
N MET A 30 -19.85 -8.08 -9.57
CA MET A 30 -19.55 -9.45 -9.18
C MET A 30 -19.54 -10.35 -10.40
N PHE A 31 -18.37 -10.83 -10.82
CA PHE A 31 -18.26 -11.80 -11.90
C PHE A 31 -17.75 -13.15 -11.42
N ILE A 32 -18.59 -14.17 -11.58
CA ILE A 32 -18.15 -15.57 -11.58
C ILE A 32 -17.91 -15.92 -13.04
N LEU A 33 -16.68 -16.27 -13.36
CA LEU A 33 -16.23 -16.57 -14.73
C LEU A 33 -16.04 -18.09 -14.89
N LYS A 34 -16.25 -18.59 -16.08
CA LYS A 34 -15.93 -19.98 -16.44
C LYS A 34 -14.62 -20.02 -17.22
N ARG A 35 -13.94 -21.17 -17.21
CA ARG A 35 -12.65 -21.35 -17.87
C ARG A 35 -12.66 -20.96 -19.36
N GLN A 36 -13.78 -21.17 -20.04
CA GLN A 36 -13.97 -20.84 -21.46
C GLN A 36 -14.07 -19.34 -21.74
N ASP A 37 -14.37 -18.53 -20.73
CA ASP A 37 -14.61 -17.08 -20.87
C ASP A 37 -13.33 -16.26 -20.69
N VAL A 38 -12.23 -16.91 -20.29
CA VAL A 38 -10.98 -16.25 -19.89
C VAL A 38 -9.77 -16.83 -20.60
N GLU A 39 -8.77 -16.00 -20.83
CA GLU A 39 -7.46 -16.40 -21.26
C GLU A 39 -6.49 -16.40 -20.09
N ILE A 40 -5.82 -17.54 -19.84
CA ILE A 40 -4.80 -17.65 -18.80
C ILE A 40 -3.45 -17.86 -19.47
N SER A 41 -2.53 -16.97 -19.21
CA SER A 41 -1.14 -17.01 -19.65
C SER A 41 -0.20 -17.00 -18.44
N SER A 42 1.07 -17.33 -18.65
CA SER A 42 2.10 -17.23 -17.64
C SER A 42 3.12 -16.18 -18.06
N VAL A 43 3.42 -15.25 -17.17
CA VAL A 43 4.43 -14.22 -17.39
C VAL A 43 5.59 -14.49 -16.45
N GLN A 44 6.83 -14.41 -16.97
CA GLN A 44 8.03 -14.53 -16.15
C GLN A 44 8.07 -13.38 -15.13
N HIS A 45 8.25 -13.69 -13.85
CA HIS A 45 8.42 -12.66 -12.82
C HIS A 45 9.76 -11.96 -13.04
N PRO A 46 9.79 -10.62 -13.16
CA PRO A 46 11.02 -9.91 -13.57
C PRO A 46 12.20 -10.05 -12.60
N LYS A 47 11.96 -10.36 -11.33
CA LYS A 47 13.02 -10.47 -10.28
C LYS A 47 13.16 -11.88 -9.68
N ARG A 48 12.33 -12.84 -10.08
CA ARG A 48 12.37 -14.21 -9.57
C ARG A 48 12.30 -15.17 -10.73
N ASP A 49 13.03 -16.25 -10.67
CA ASP A 49 12.91 -17.34 -11.64
C ASP A 49 11.62 -18.15 -11.40
N GLN A 50 10.50 -17.44 -11.52
CA GLN A 50 9.16 -17.99 -11.28
C GLN A 50 8.17 -17.43 -12.31
N GLN A 51 7.36 -18.31 -12.88
CA GLN A 51 6.24 -17.91 -13.72
C GLN A 51 5.02 -17.55 -12.86
N VAL A 52 4.41 -16.40 -13.17
CA VAL A 52 3.20 -15.93 -12.50
C VAL A 52 2.02 -16.09 -13.45
N PRO A 53 0.97 -16.83 -13.06
CA PRO A 53 -0.22 -16.95 -13.86
C PRO A 53 -1.00 -15.64 -13.90
N ILE A 54 -1.39 -15.23 -15.10
CA ILE A 54 -2.16 -14.04 -15.41
C ILE A 54 -3.44 -14.46 -16.13
N LEU A 55 -4.57 -13.95 -15.66
CA LEU A 55 -5.87 -14.12 -16.28
C LEU A 55 -6.26 -12.83 -17.01
N THR A 56 -6.67 -12.95 -18.28
CA THR A 56 -7.19 -11.83 -19.07
C THR A 56 -8.67 -12.04 -19.35
N TYR A 57 -9.49 -11.03 -19.03
CA TYR A 57 -10.92 -11.01 -19.27
C TYR A 57 -11.37 -9.61 -19.67
N GLN A 58 -12.05 -9.47 -20.81
CA GLN A 58 -12.55 -8.20 -21.36
C GLN A 58 -11.49 -7.07 -21.40
N GLY A 59 -10.25 -7.41 -21.78
CA GLY A 59 -9.15 -6.45 -21.81
C GLY A 59 -8.62 -6.03 -20.43
N GLN A 60 -9.10 -6.66 -19.36
CA GLN A 60 -8.61 -6.46 -18.00
C GLN A 60 -7.72 -7.63 -17.59
N THR A 61 -6.70 -7.34 -16.82
CA THR A 61 -5.70 -8.31 -16.37
C THR A 61 -5.84 -8.55 -14.88
N PHE A 62 -5.74 -9.81 -14.47
CA PHE A 62 -5.90 -10.25 -13.09
C PHE A 62 -4.76 -11.19 -12.70
N ARG A 63 -4.33 -11.11 -11.44
CA ARG A 63 -3.33 -11.97 -10.83
C ARG A 63 -4.00 -12.97 -9.89
N LEU A 64 -3.52 -14.21 -9.87
CA LEU A 64 -3.99 -15.22 -8.92
C LEU A 64 -3.73 -14.78 -7.46
N ILE A 65 -4.77 -14.81 -6.64
CA ILE A 65 -4.70 -14.54 -5.20
C ILE A 65 -4.74 -15.87 -4.42
N SER A 66 -5.73 -16.72 -4.72
CA SER A 66 -5.92 -17.98 -4.00
C SER A 66 -6.55 -19.06 -4.89
N MET A 67 -6.30 -20.33 -4.56
CA MET A 67 -6.93 -21.49 -5.19
C MET A 67 -7.61 -22.35 -4.13
N PHE A 68 -8.73 -22.95 -4.50
CA PHE A 68 -9.56 -23.84 -3.71
C PHE A 68 -9.88 -25.09 -4.53
N ASN A 69 -10.02 -26.24 -3.89
CA ASN A 69 -10.47 -27.46 -4.59
C ASN A 69 -12.00 -27.43 -4.83
N ALA A 70 -12.49 -28.34 -5.67
CA ALA A 70 -13.91 -28.37 -6.01
C ALA A 70 -14.85 -28.55 -4.81
N ALA A 71 -14.39 -29.17 -3.72
CA ALA A 71 -15.18 -29.34 -2.51
C ALA A 71 -15.27 -28.09 -1.63
N GLN A 72 -14.48 -27.05 -1.93
CA GLN A 72 -14.38 -25.80 -1.17
C GLN A 72 -15.08 -24.62 -1.88
N GLU A 73 -16.15 -24.89 -2.59
CA GLU A 73 -16.91 -23.88 -3.35
C GLU A 73 -17.36 -22.72 -2.47
N GLU A 74 -17.97 -23.03 -1.31
CA GLU A 74 -18.48 -22.00 -0.39
C GLU A 74 -17.35 -21.19 0.24
N ASP A 75 -16.21 -21.81 0.56
CA ASP A 75 -15.03 -21.10 1.08
C ASP A 75 -14.47 -20.14 0.04
N ALA A 76 -14.39 -20.58 -1.22
CA ALA A 76 -13.94 -19.74 -2.34
C ALA A 76 -14.86 -18.53 -2.55
N LYS A 77 -16.18 -18.74 -2.52
CA LYS A 77 -17.18 -17.67 -2.63
C LYS A 77 -17.13 -16.70 -1.46
N ALA A 78 -17.00 -17.23 -0.23
CA ALA A 78 -16.89 -16.40 0.97
C ALA A 78 -15.62 -15.54 0.94
N PHE A 79 -14.48 -16.13 0.57
CA PHE A 79 -13.21 -15.42 0.43
C PHE A 79 -13.26 -14.34 -0.66
N TRP A 80 -13.85 -14.66 -1.82
CA TRP A 80 -14.03 -13.70 -2.90
C TRP A 80 -14.93 -12.52 -2.50
N ARG A 81 -16.07 -12.79 -1.81
CA ARG A 81 -16.96 -11.75 -1.29
C ARG A 81 -16.26 -10.88 -0.26
N ASP A 82 -15.48 -11.46 0.64
CA ASP A 82 -14.72 -10.69 1.62
C ASP A 82 -13.76 -9.71 0.96
N LEU A 83 -13.02 -10.15 -0.06
CA LEU A 83 -12.13 -9.28 -0.82
C LEU A 83 -12.87 -8.17 -1.56
N THR A 84 -14.05 -8.47 -2.10
CA THR A 84 -14.81 -7.54 -2.93
C THR A 84 -15.62 -6.57 -2.09
N ASP A 85 -16.40 -7.07 -1.14
CA ASP A 85 -17.38 -6.29 -0.39
C ASP A 85 -16.75 -5.57 0.81
N ASN A 86 -15.87 -6.26 1.54
CA ASN A 86 -15.27 -5.71 2.77
C ASN A 86 -13.96 -4.95 2.50
N GLN A 87 -13.16 -5.42 1.52
CA GLN A 87 -11.86 -4.81 1.21
C GLN A 87 -11.88 -3.91 -0.03
N GLY A 88 -13.01 -3.83 -0.75
CA GLY A 88 -13.18 -2.99 -1.94
C GLY A 88 -12.25 -3.34 -3.11
N LYS A 89 -11.74 -4.58 -3.16
CA LYS A 89 -10.84 -5.04 -4.22
C LYS A 89 -11.64 -5.50 -5.42
N ALA A 90 -11.24 -5.10 -6.63
CA ALA A 90 -11.81 -5.62 -7.86
C ALA A 90 -11.27 -7.05 -8.10
N CYS A 91 -12.07 -8.06 -7.75
CA CYS A 91 -11.71 -9.46 -7.88
C CYS A 91 -12.75 -10.22 -8.71
N VAL A 92 -12.30 -11.29 -9.38
CA VAL A 92 -13.16 -12.24 -10.07
C VAL A 92 -12.95 -13.64 -9.49
N LEU A 93 -14.02 -14.44 -9.45
CA LEU A 93 -13.98 -15.85 -9.10
C LEU A 93 -14.01 -16.67 -10.40
N LEU A 94 -13.01 -17.50 -10.65
CA LEU A 94 -12.98 -18.44 -11.76
C LEU A 94 -13.40 -19.82 -11.29
N GLU A 95 -14.43 -20.36 -11.94
CA GLU A 95 -14.95 -21.72 -11.76
C GLU A 95 -14.34 -22.63 -12.84
N GLU A 96 -13.66 -23.68 -12.39
CA GLU A 96 -13.12 -24.77 -13.24
C GLU A 96 -13.72 -26.11 -12.74
N PRO A 97 -13.71 -27.17 -13.55
CA PRO A 97 -14.35 -28.44 -13.19
C PRO A 97 -13.80 -29.10 -11.89
N ASP A 98 -12.55 -28.85 -11.56
CA ASP A 98 -11.81 -29.48 -10.46
C ASP A 98 -11.40 -28.48 -9.35
N ARG A 99 -11.62 -27.17 -9.55
CA ARG A 99 -11.18 -26.15 -8.62
C ARG A 99 -11.87 -24.80 -8.81
N TYR A 100 -11.74 -23.96 -7.79
CA TYR A 100 -12.08 -22.53 -7.82
C TYR A 100 -10.82 -21.70 -7.62
N SER A 101 -10.74 -20.55 -8.28
CA SER A 101 -9.61 -19.64 -8.08
C SER A 101 -10.08 -18.18 -8.03
N VAL A 102 -9.51 -17.40 -7.12
CA VAL A 102 -9.81 -15.98 -6.93
C VAL A 102 -8.67 -15.15 -7.50
N TRP A 103 -9.03 -14.21 -8.35
CA TRP A 103 -8.11 -13.40 -9.11
C TRP A 103 -8.37 -11.92 -8.86
N GLY A 104 -7.33 -11.16 -8.49
CA GLY A 104 -7.41 -9.73 -8.24
C GLY A 104 -6.97 -8.92 -9.46
N LYS A 105 -7.75 -7.89 -9.79
CA LYS A 105 -7.45 -6.99 -10.90
C LYS A 105 -6.11 -6.29 -10.70
N ILE A 106 -5.29 -6.31 -11.74
CA ILE A 106 -4.03 -5.57 -11.82
C ILE A 106 -4.01 -4.74 -13.11
N ARG A 107 -3.20 -3.69 -13.14
CA ARG A 107 -2.86 -2.98 -14.37
C ARG A 107 -1.57 -3.62 -14.91
N LEU A 108 -1.54 -3.95 -16.21
CA LEU A 108 -0.37 -4.59 -16.83
C LEU A 108 0.87 -3.68 -16.72
N GLU A 109 0.66 -2.36 -16.75
CA GLU A 109 1.68 -1.34 -16.49
C GLU A 109 2.23 -1.42 -15.06
N GLN A 110 1.45 -1.90 -14.10
CA GLN A 110 1.91 -2.17 -12.74
C GLN A 110 2.74 -3.46 -12.68
N PHE A 111 2.53 -4.43 -13.59
CA PHE A 111 3.30 -5.68 -13.61
C PHE A 111 4.71 -5.50 -14.20
N THR A 112 4.85 -4.64 -15.21
CA THR A 112 6.17 -4.20 -15.72
C THR A 112 6.81 -3.20 -14.77
N ASN A 113 6.01 -2.42 -14.05
CA ASN A 113 6.42 -1.46 -13.03
C ASN A 113 6.49 -2.06 -11.62
N GLU A 114 5.86 -3.22 -11.30
CA GLU A 114 6.14 -4.01 -10.08
C GLU A 114 7.49 -4.72 -10.14
N ALA A 115 8.12 -4.75 -11.31
CA ALA A 115 9.56 -5.05 -11.42
C ALA A 115 10.43 -3.86 -11.00
N ASP A 116 9.90 -2.62 -11.10
CA ASP A 116 10.47 -1.37 -10.62
C ASP A 116 9.66 -0.74 -9.47
N HIS A 117 8.46 -1.25 -9.16
CA HIS A 117 7.68 -1.04 -7.96
C HIS A 117 7.67 -2.37 -7.13
N GLU A 118 8.75 -2.76 -6.51
CA GLU A 118 8.93 -2.20 -5.14
C GLU A 118 8.37 -0.80 -5.21
N THR A 119 7.18 -0.62 -4.71
CA THR A 119 6.64 0.72 -4.52
C THR A 119 7.77 1.44 -3.82
N THR A 120 8.61 2.13 -4.61
CA THR A 120 9.55 3.07 -4.05
C THR A 120 8.61 4.07 -3.44
N LEU A 121 8.38 3.83 -2.17
CA LEU A 121 7.55 4.68 -1.35
C LEU A 121 8.02 6.09 -1.66
N ASN A 122 7.11 6.99 -1.96
CA ASN A 122 7.50 8.35 -2.28
C ASN A 122 8.58 8.79 -1.27
N PRO A 123 9.79 9.13 -1.71
CA PRO A 123 10.89 9.49 -0.82
C PRO A 123 10.50 10.50 0.26
N ALA A 124 9.51 11.37 -0.04
CA ALA A 124 8.95 12.31 0.92
C ALA A 124 8.40 11.63 2.17
N TYR A 125 7.78 10.44 2.06
CA TYR A 125 7.24 9.75 3.22
C TYR A 125 8.33 9.18 4.12
N VAL A 126 9.43 8.69 3.52
CA VAL A 126 10.60 8.22 4.28
C VAL A 126 11.28 9.39 4.98
N LYS A 127 11.50 10.52 4.27
CA LYS A 127 12.05 11.74 4.86
C LYS A 127 11.18 12.22 6.02
N GLY A 128 9.87 12.31 5.83
CA GLY A 128 8.95 12.75 6.88
C GLY A 128 8.98 11.85 8.11
N ALA A 129 9.00 10.53 7.93
CA ALA A 129 9.08 9.59 9.06
C ALA A 129 10.42 9.70 9.81
N LEU A 130 11.53 9.93 9.08
CA LEU A 130 12.84 10.15 9.69
C LEU A 130 12.90 11.48 10.44
N LEU A 131 12.34 12.57 9.91
CA LEU A 131 12.24 13.85 10.61
C LEU A 131 11.44 13.71 11.91
N MET A 132 10.32 13.00 11.90
CA MET A 132 9.53 12.74 13.11
C MET A 132 10.31 11.90 14.12
N LEU A 133 11.06 10.87 13.67
CA LEU A 133 11.93 10.07 14.54
C LEU A 133 13.01 10.92 15.18
N GLN A 134 13.67 11.78 14.42
CA GLN A 134 14.72 12.68 14.90
C GLN A 134 14.18 13.72 15.87
N ALA A 135 13.00 14.28 15.60
CA ALA A 135 12.36 15.24 16.50
C ALA A 135 12.07 14.63 17.88
N VAL A 136 11.56 13.37 17.92
CA VAL A 136 11.34 12.67 19.20
C VAL A 136 12.67 12.40 19.92
N PHE A 137 13.72 12.00 19.17
CA PHE A 137 15.04 11.77 19.75
C PHE A 137 15.63 13.04 20.36
N ILE A 138 15.60 14.16 19.63
CA ILE A 138 16.09 15.46 20.10
C ILE A 138 15.29 15.92 21.33
N ASP A 139 13.97 15.82 21.31
CA ASP A 139 13.13 16.14 22.47
C ASP A 139 13.50 15.33 23.72
N ILE A 140 13.81 14.03 23.54
CA ILE A 140 14.25 13.18 24.66
C ILE A 140 15.63 13.60 25.14
N GLU A 141 16.55 13.89 24.23
CA GLU A 141 17.91 14.35 24.59
C GLU A 141 17.86 15.66 25.35
N ASP A 142 17.12 16.65 24.85
CA ASP A 142 17.04 18.00 25.41
C ASP A 142 16.27 18.04 26.74
N LEU A 143 15.17 17.30 26.87
CA LEU A 143 14.29 17.38 28.03
C LEU A 143 14.61 16.34 29.10
N LEU A 144 15.13 15.16 28.71
CA LEU A 144 15.37 14.03 29.61
C LEU A 144 16.86 13.67 29.74
N GLY A 145 17.69 14.22 28.87
CA GLY A 145 19.16 14.07 28.88
C GLY A 145 19.68 12.87 28.10
N ASN A 146 20.99 12.89 27.82
CA ASN A 146 21.71 11.93 26.96
C ASN A 146 21.53 10.47 27.38
N ARG A 147 21.37 10.18 28.67
CA ARG A 147 21.12 8.82 29.15
C ARG A 147 19.81 8.25 28.60
N GLN A 148 18.76 9.06 28.65
CA GLN A 148 17.44 8.66 28.14
C GLN A 148 17.42 8.57 26.62
N ALA A 149 18.13 9.48 25.93
CA ALA A 149 18.32 9.41 24.49
C ALA A 149 19.03 8.12 24.06
N GLY A 150 20.04 7.68 24.81
CA GLY A 150 20.71 6.40 24.56
C GLY A 150 19.80 5.17 24.78
N LEU A 151 18.88 5.23 25.77
CA LEU A 151 17.89 4.17 25.96
C LEU A 151 16.85 4.18 24.82
N PHE A 152 16.36 5.34 24.41
CA PHE A 152 15.47 5.48 23.27
C PHE A 152 16.08 4.93 21.97
N GLN A 153 17.35 5.24 21.69
CA GLN A 153 18.06 4.69 20.55
C GLN A 153 18.07 3.15 20.58
N LYS A 154 18.24 2.56 21.77
CA LYS A 154 18.19 1.11 21.96
C LYS A 154 16.78 0.57 21.68
N ASP A 155 15.73 1.21 22.22
CA ASP A 155 14.35 0.82 22.01
C ASP A 155 13.97 0.84 20.52
N ILE A 156 14.37 1.90 19.80
CA ILE A 156 14.16 2.00 18.34
C ILE A 156 14.97 0.93 17.59
N SER A 157 16.18 0.61 18.02
CA SER A 157 16.98 -0.48 17.43
C SER A 157 16.27 -1.82 17.54
N GLU A 158 15.62 -2.08 18.67
CA GLU A 158 14.82 -3.32 18.85
C GLU A 158 13.59 -3.34 17.92
N VAL A 159 12.91 -2.20 17.74
CA VAL A 159 11.82 -2.09 16.77
C VAL A 159 12.31 -2.43 15.35
N PHE A 160 13.41 -1.82 14.93
CA PHE A 160 13.95 -2.07 13.59
C PHE A 160 14.35 -3.52 13.38
N LYS A 161 14.96 -4.17 14.36
CA LYS A 161 15.31 -5.60 14.31
C LYS A 161 14.05 -6.49 14.28
N GLN A 162 13.10 -6.25 15.18
CA GLN A 162 11.87 -7.04 15.28
C GLN A 162 11.10 -7.04 13.97
N TRP A 163 11.00 -5.91 13.32
CA TRP A 163 10.24 -5.73 12.10
C TRP A 163 11.09 -5.76 10.82
N ARG A 164 12.38 -6.15 10.95
CA ARG A 164 13.31 -6.36 9.83
C ARG A 164 13.41 -5.17 8.88
N PHE A 165 13.59 -3.98 9.44
CA PHE A 165 13.74 -2.77 8.63
C PHE A 165 15.01 -2.84 7.78
N PRO A 166 14.93 -2.68 6.44
CA PRO A 166 16.10 -2.63 5.59
C PRO A 166 17.02 -1.47 6.00
N GLN A 167 18.34 -1.74 6.01
CA GLN A 167 19.37 -0.74 6.33
C GLN A 167 19.26 -0.12 7.74
N ALA A 168 18.64 -0.82 8.70
CA ALA A 168 18.50 -0.40 10.09
C ALA A 168 18.77 -1.55 11.09
N ASP A 169 19.54 -2.55 10.68
CA ASP A 169 19.80 -3.79 11.41
C ASP A 169 21.00 -3.69 12.37
N THR A 170 21.82 -2.64 12.25
CA THR A 170 22.99 -2.41 13.11
C THR A 170 22.83 -1.14 13.95
N PRO A 171 23.48 -1.08 15.15
CA PRO A 171 23.47 0.12 15.98
C PRO A 171 23.98 1.38 15.27
N ASP A 172 25.00 1.22 14.41
CA ASP A 172 25.57 2.33 13.65
C ASP A 172 24.61 2.82 12.56
N ALA A 173 23.88 1.91 11.90
CA ALA A 173 22.84 2.28 10.94
C ALA A 173 21.70 3.05 11.64
N VAL A 174 21.26 2.60 12.82
CA VAL A 174 20.24 3.31 13.61
C VAL A 174 20.74 4.69 14.04
N LYS A 175 21.98 4.77 14.53
CA LYS A 175 22.59 6.06 14.86
C LYS A 175 22.64 7.00 13.65
N TYR A 176 23.00 6.48 12.47
CA TYR A 176 23.01 7.24 11.23
C TYR A 176 21.59 7.81 10.93
N LEU A 177 20.55 6.98 10.99
CA LEU A 177 19.17 7.40 10.74
C LEU A 177 18.65 8.47 11.71
N ILE A 178 19.14 8.46 12.95
CA ILE A 178 18.75 9.42 13.97
C ILE A 178 19.54 10.74 13.87
N THR A 179 20.77 10.73 13.35
CA THR A 179 21.67 11.90 13.39
C THR A 179 21.91 12.57 12.05
N VAL A 180 21.70 11.87 10.93
CA VAL A 180 21.96 12.42 9.60
C VAL A 180 20.68 13.06 9.06
N ASP A 181 20.79 14.30 8.59
CA ASP A 181 19.70 15.03 7.97
C ASP A 181 19.11 14.27 6.77
N PRO A 182 17.85 13.83 6.84
CA PRO A 182 17.22 13.06 5.77
C PRO A 182 16.94 13.89 4.52
N LEU A 183 16.99 15.21 4.60
CA LEU A 183 16.79 16.10 3.46
C LEU A 183 18.02 16.16 2.54
N ASN A 184 19.21 15.99 3.14
CA ASN A 184 20.49 16.04 2.44
C ASN A 184 21.19 14.66 2.37
N ALA A 185 20.50 13.58 2.80
CA ALA A 185 21.07 12.23 2.75
C ALA A 185 21.32 11.77 1.30
N ALA A 186 22.50 11.21 1.04
CA ALA A 186 22.88 10.70 -0.28
C ALA A 186 21.98 9.55 -0.76
N SER A 187 21.45 8.77 0.18
CA SER A 187 20.46 7.72 -0.08
C SER A 187 19.52 7.58 1.11
N LEU A 188 18.25 7.34 0.82
CA LEU A 188 17.25 7.02 1.83
C LEU A 188 17.11 5.49 1.95
N PRO A 189 16.73 4.97 3.13
CA PRO A 189 16.50 3.54 3.27
C PRO A 189 15.31 3.08 2.40
N ALA A 190 15.43 1.88 1.83
CA ALA A 190 14.43 1.27 0.96
C ALA A 190 13.24 0.71 1.77
N TRP A 191 12.60 1.57 2.57
CA TRP A 191 11.45 1.20 3.37
C TRP A 191 10.18 1.16 2.53
N GLN A 192 9.28 0.25 2.89
CA GLN A 192 7.95 0.11 2.32
C GLN A 192 6.91 0.77 3.25
N GLU A 193 5.69 0.95 2.78
CA GLU A 193 4.62 1.61 3.54
C GLU A 193 4.35 0.95 4.90
N HIS A 194 4.40 -0.37 4.98
CA HIS A 194 4.21 -1.08 6.25
C HIS A 194 5.33 -0.78 7.26
N HIS A 195 6.57 -0.59 6.81
CA HIS A 195 7.67 -0.17 7.68
C HIS A 195 7.38 1.21 8.28
N LEU A 196 6.96 2.19 7.46
CA LEU A 196 6.65 3.54 7.96
C LEU A 196 5.48 3.54 8.95
N ARG A 197 4.43 2.79 8.65
CA ARG A 197 3.29 2.64 9.56
C ARG A 197 3.73 2.05 10.89
N THR A 198 4.53 1.00 10.87
CA THR A 198 5.07 0.36 12.07
C THR A 198 5.97 1.33 12.84
N LEU A 199 6.91 2.01 12.14
CA LEU A 199 7.80 2.99 12.78
C LEU A 199 6.99 4.07 13.50
N LEU A 200 6.06 4.72 12.83
CA LEU A 200 5.28 5.81 13.44
C LEU A 200 4.38 5.34 14.58
N GLN A 201 3.83 4.13 14.49
CA GLN A 201 3.04 3.54 15.57
C GLN A 201 3.91 3.28 16.81
N GLU A 202 5.06 2.62 16.63
CA GLU A 202 5.98 2.31 17.71
C GLU A 202 6.64 3.57 18.27
N LEU A 203 6.99 4.53 17.42
CA LEU A 203 7.52 5.83 17.82
C LEU A 203 6.55 6.57 18.74
N HIS A 204 5.26 6.60 18.38
CA HIS A 204 4.24 7.18 19.23
C HIS A 204 4.11 6.45 20.58
N ARG A 205 4.11 5.11 20.56
CA ARG A 205 4.05 4.29 21.79
C ARG A 205 5.24 4.53 22.70
N ILE A 206 6.45 4.53 22.14
CA ILE A 206 7.70 4.76 22.88
C ILE A 206 7.75 6.21 23.38
N GLY A 207 7.48 7.20 22.52
CA GLY A 207 7.44 8.61 22.93
C GLY A 207 6.49 8.84 24.11
N LYS A 208 5.29 8.26 24.06
CA LYS A 208 4.35 8.33 25.19
C LYS A 208 4.92 7.73 26.49
N SER A 209 5.74 6.67 26.42
CA SER A 209 6.36 6.08 27.62
C SER A 209 7.44 6.98 28.24
N TYR A 210 8.17 7.74 27.40
CA TYR A 210 9.20 8.68 27.86
C TYR A 210 8.60 9.97 28.42
N PHE A 211 7.61 10.54 27.75
CA PHE A 211 7.04 11.85 28.14
C PHE A 211 5.82 11.74 29.05
N GLY A 212 5.23 10.55 29.22
CA GLY A 212 4.01 10.36 30.02
C GLY A 212 2.74 10.95 29.40
N ASN A 213 2.85 11.64 28.28
CA ASN A 213 1.74 12.29 27.56
C ASN A 213 2.00 12.28 26.05
N THR A 214 1.14 12.93 25.26
CA THR A 214 1.23 12.99 23.80
C THR A 214 1.66 14.34 23.25
N SER A 215 2.11 15.27 24.08
CA SER A 215 2.50 16.64 23.64
C SER A 215 3.70 16.65 22.68
N PHE A 216 4.56 15.63 22.73
CA PHE A 216 5.65 15.43 21.77
C PHE A 216 5.14 15.21 20.35
N ALA A 217 3.93 14.66 20.18
CA ALA A 217 3.37 14.36 18.86
C ALA A 217 3.25 15.62 18.00
N GLN A 218 2.77 16.73 18.58
CA GLN A 218 2.66 17.99 17.85
C GLN A 218 4.04 18.49 17.40
N ARG A 219 5.06 18.46 18.27
CA ARG A 219 6.43 18.89 17.92
C ARG A 219 7.02 18.02 16.82
N SER A 220 6.75 16.72 16.86
CA SER A 220 7.19 15.81 15.80
C SER A 220 6.51 16.08 14.45
N ILE A 221 5.24 16.50 14.46
CA ILE A 221 4.54 16.95 13.25
C ILE A 221 5.11 18.29 12.76
N ASP A 222 5.43 19.19 13.68
CA ASP A 222 6.01 20.49 13.33
C ASP A 222 7.36 20.34 12.63
N ALA A 223 8.12 19.29 12.91
CA ALA A 223 9.36 18.97 12.16
C ALA A 223 9.13 18.69 10.67
N LEU A 224 7.91 18.37 10.24
CA LEU A 224 7.57 18.22 8.81
C LEU A 224 7.62 19.57 8.05
N GLN A 225 7.67 20.70 8.75
CA GLN A 225 7.81 22.02 8.12
C GLN A 225 9.18 22.20 7.44
N ASP A 226 10.17 21.39 7.81
CA ASP A 226 11.49 21.39 7.17
C ASP A 226 11.46 20.77 5.76
N LEU A 227 10.40 20.03 5.41
CA LEU A 227 10.18 19.51 4.06
C LEU A 227 9.79 20.63 3.09
N PRO A 228 10.16 20.51 1.79
CA PRO A 228 9.57 21.34 0.75
C PRO A 228 8.04 21.29 0.78
N SER A 229 7.35 22.40 0.54
CA SER A 229 5.90 22.53 0.71
C SER A 229 5.08 21.45 -0.02
N SER A 230 5.55 20.98 -1.19
CA SER A 230 4.92 19.90 -1.95
C SER A 230 5.06 18.54 -1.23
N GLU A 231 6.25 18.23 -0.70
CA GLU A 231 6.53 17.00 0.05
C GLU A 231 5.79 17.02 1.40
N GLN A 232 5.78 18.15 2.09
CA GLN A 232 5.03 18.35 3.34
C GLN A 232 3.53 18.06 3.15
N SER A 233 2.91 18.61 2.10
CA SER A 233 1.50 18.38 1.78
C SER A 233 1.21 16.91 1.53
N GLN A 234 2.09 16.19 0.83
CA GLN A 234 1.96 14.77 0.54
C GLN A 234 2.06 13.92 1.81
N VAL A 235 3.07 14.18 2.65
CA VAL A 235 3.25 13.47 3.94
C VAL A 235 2.06 13.70 4.86
N SER A 236 1.60 14.95 4.99
CA SER A 236 0.47 15.31 5.84
C SER A 236 -0.83 14.64 5.36
N THR A 237 -1.07 14.61 4.06
CA THR A 237 -2.23 13.95 3.47
C THR A 237 -2.19 12.44 3.72
N TRP A 238 -1.04 11.80 3.46
CA TRP A 238 -0.84 10.37 3.71
C TRP A 238 -1.04 10.02 5.19
N LEU A 239 -0.45 10.79 6.11
CA LEU A 239 -0.59 10.59 7.55
C LEU A 239 -2.07 10.70 7.97
N ASN A 240 -2.78 11.73 7.51
CA ASN A 240 -4.19 11.97 7.83
C ASN A 240 -5.15 10.91 7.28
N GLN A 241 -4.85 10.34 6.11
CA GLN A 241 -5.62 9.27 5.49
C GLN A 241 -5.36 7.90 6.13
N SER A 242 -4.25 7.76 6.84
CA SER A 242 -3.89 6.54 7.54
C SER A 242 -4.54 6.46 8.93
N PRO A 243 -4.68 5.26 9.53
CA PRO A 243 -5.10 5.11 10.93
C PRO A 243 -4.21 5.86 11.91
N LEU A 244 -2.96 6.17 11.52
CA LEU A 244 -1.99 6.90 12.33
C LEU A 244 -2.37 8.37 12.54
N GLY A 245 -3.13 8.99 11.64
CA GLY A 245 -3.54 10.38 11.76
C GLY A 245 -4.31 10.69 13.04
N LYS A 246 -4.93 9.68 13.66
CA LYS A 246 -5.59 9.82 14.97
C LYS A 246 -4.62 9.77 16.15
N LEU A 247 -3.46 9.12 15.98
CA LEU A 247 -2.44 9.01 17.04
C LEU A 247 -1.61 10.28 17.16
N TRP A 248 -1.35 10.93 16.02
CA TRP A 248 -0.45 12.06 15.88
C TRP A 248 -1.17 13.42 15.92
N ARG A 249 -2.44 13.46 16.36
CA ARG A 249 -3.25 14.69 16.58
C ARG A 249 -3.34 15.05 18.04
#